data_448cc9d99c925d8417223ebbd2476e86
#
_entry.id   448cc9d99c925d8417223ebbd2476e86
#
_cell.length_a   1.000
_cell.length_b   1.000
_cell.length_c   1.000
_cell.angle_alpha   90.00
_cell.angle_beta   90.00
_cell.angle_gamma   90.00
#
_symmetry.space_group_name_H-M   'P 1'
#
loop_
_entity.id
_entity.type
_entity.pdbx_description
1 polymer ?
#
loop_
_entity_poly.entity_id
_entity_poly.type
_entity_poly.pdbx_seq_one_letter_code
_entity_poly.pdbx_strand_id
1 'polypeptide(L)'
;DNLWAELAKWQSRSKFLTEAFEWTKERIYAKEHPETWFLSARSFAKDADAESIGRALSGLHSQYPFILLDETGDMPSAVGRAAAQIFTGSPADAAIIQAGNPTSTGGLLYESCMTAAHQWTVITITADPNDPKRTPRVSKEHAQEMIDTYGRDNPWVMATILGLFPPGGFNSLFGADEIDAAMKRFYRDDQLGNAAVILGGDVARQGDDSSAVCKRRGRQAYPIRTMRIPDTTLVAQQFVQEKARHDADAFFVDETGGYGAGVIDTMRAAGHQVVGVQFGGSASDPRYFNKRSEMYFELAEWVKAGGALPLDRELKEELCAATYVFQGDRFRLAEKQLIKDKIGRSPDRADALALTFAFPVAPRDPFRSVRRRADPLAEHNPYG
;
A
#
# COMPACT_ATOMS: atom_id res chain seq x y z
N ASP A 1 5.35 -5.83 -25.44
CA ASP A 1 6.13 -5.38 -26.61
C ASP A 1 7.62 -5.75 -26.53
N ASN A 2 8.24 -5.72 -25.36
CA ASN A 2 9.68 -6.02 -25.22
C ASN A 2 10.01 -7.50 -25.52
N LEU A 3 9.19 -8.43 -25.01
CA LEU A 3 9.41 -9.86 -25.25
C LEU A 3 9.32 -10.20 -26.76
N TRP A 4 8.36 -9.63 -27.46
CA TRP A 4 8.19 -9.86 -28.90
C TRP A 4 9.35 -9.27 -29.72
N ALA A 5 9.88 -8.11 -29.33
CA ALA A 5 11.06 -7.52 -29.94
C ALA A 5 12.34 -8.35 -29.69
N GLU A 6 12.48 -8.95 -28.49
CA GLU A 6 13.58 -9.85 -28.20
C GLU A 6 13.51 -11.14 -29.02
N LEU A 7 12.32 -11.71 -29.21
CA LEU A 7 12.13 -12.85 -30.10
C LEU A 7 12.58 -12.56 -31.54
N ALA A 8 12.30 -11.36 -32.07
CA ALA A 8 12.77 -10.93 -33.39
C ALA A 8 14.31 -10.91 -33.48
N LYS A 9 14.98 -10.43 -32.45
CA LYS A 9 16.46 -10.42 -32.38
C LYS A 9 17.03 -11.83 -32.35
N TRP A 10 16.44 -12.73 -31.58
CA TRP A 10 16.90 -14.12 -31.51
C TRP A 10 16.65 -14.86 -32.83
N GLN A 11 15.49 -14.65 -33.45
CA GLN A 11 15.17 -15.21 -34.76
C GLN A 11 16.18 -14.75 -35.81
N SER A 12 16.49 -13.44 -35.88
CA SER A 12 17.45 -12.90 -36.87
C SER A 12 18.92 -13.35 -36.64
N ARG A 13 19.28 -13.75 -35.42
CA ARG A 13 20.62 -14.22 -35.07
C ARG A 13 20.81 -15.73 -35.23
N SER A 14 19.74 -16.48 -35.30
CA SER A 14 19.77 -17.92 -35.49
C SER A 14 19.63 -18.27 -36.97
N LYS A 15 20.65 -18.90 -37.55
CA LYS A 15 20.62 -19.39 -38.93
C LYS A 15 19.42 -20.30 -39.16
N PHE A 16 19.20 -21.27 -38.25
CA PHE A 16 18.06 -22.21 -38.34
C PHE A 16 16.72 -21.44 -38.31
N LEU A 17 16.50 -20.52 -37.34
CA LEU A 17 15.24 -19.81 -37.24
C LEU A 17 15.01 -18.88 -38.44
N THR A 18 16.06 -18.27 -39.00
CA THR A 18 15.94 -17.41 -40.18
C THR A 18 15.61 -18.22 -41.46
N GLU A 19 16.16 -19.41 -41.59
CA GLU A 19 15.90 -20.29 -42.73
C GLU A 19 14.49 -20.92 -42.66
N ALA A 20 14.09 -21.43 -41.49
CA ALA A 20 12.87 -22.20 -41.30
C ALA A 20 11.62 -21.36 -40.96
N PHE A 21 11.80 -20.20 -40.33
CA PHE A 21 10.70 -19.40 -39.81
C PHE A 21 10.71 -17.97 -40.35
N GLU A 22 9.54 -17.40 -40.48
CA GLU A 22 9.33 -16.00 -40.82
C GLU A 22 8.71 -15.26 -39.63
N TRP A 23 9.23 -14.05 -39.33
CA TRP A 23 8.74 -13.19 -38.26
C TRP A 23 7.91 -12.04 -38.83
N THR A 24 6.75 -11.81 -38.22
CA THR A 24 5.89 -10.66 -38.47
C THR A 24 5.57 -9.94 -37.17
N LYS A 25 4.86 -8.80 -37.24
CA LYS A 25 4.41 -8.10 -36.03
C LYS A 25 3.43 -8.90 -35.16
N GLU A 26 2.75 -9.87 -35.74
CA GLU A 26 1.67 -10.63 -35.08
C GLU A 26 2.07 -12.07 -34.73
N ARG A 27 2.91 -12.69 -35.56
CA ARG A 27 3.32 -14.08 -35.35
C ARG A 27 4.68 -14.42 -35.97
N ILE A 28 5.30 -15.46 -35.41
CA ILE A 28 6.41 -16.20 -36.04
C ILE A 28 5.82 -17.51 -36.52
N TYR A 29 6.05 -17.90 -37.75
CA TYR A 29 5.52 -19.14 -38.32
C TYR A 29 6.56 -19.88 -39.16
N ALA A 30 6.41 -21.22 -39.21
CA ALA A 30 7.25 -22.03 -40.08
C ALA A 30 6.85 -21.83 -41.55
N LYS A 31 7.84 -21.57 -42.42
CA LYS A 31 7.59 -21.30 -43.87
C LYS A 31 6.90 -22.45 -44.59
N GLU A 32 7.21 -23.69 -44.18
CA GLU A 32 6.61 -24.90 -44.79
C GLU A 32 5.24 -25.24 -44.20
N HIS A 33 4.92 -24.75 -42.99
CA HIS A 33 3.68 -25.05 -42.27
C HIS A 33 3.07 -23.82 -41.59
N PRO A 34 2.77 -22.75 -42.35
CA PRO A 34 2.40 -21.42 -41.79
C PRO A 34 1.09 -21.44 -40.99
N GLU A 35 0.18 -22.36 -41.24
CA GLU A 35 -1.11 -22.48 -40.61
C GLU A 35 -1.11 -23.28 -39.31
N THR A 36 -0.11 -24.18 -39.15
CA THR A 36 -0.10 -25.11 -38.02
C THR A 36 1.10 -24.95 -37.07
N TRP A 37 2.23 -24.41 -37.56
CA TRP A 37 3.43 -24.20 -36.77
C TRP A 37 3.70 -22.70 -36.61
N PHE A 38 3.15 -22.11 -35.59
CA PHE A 38 3.32 -20.69 -35.33
C PHE A 38 3.33 -20.35 -33.84
N LEU A 39 3.98 -19.25 -33.48
CA LEU A 39 3.88 -18.56 -32.19
C LEU A 39 3.24 -17.21 -32.45
N SER A 40 2.18 -16.86 -31.71
CA SER A 40 1.52 -15.57 -31.80
C SER A 40 1.50 -14.85 -30.46
N ALA A 41 1.72 -13.53 -30.48
CA ALA A 41 1.57 -12.70 -29.31
C ALA A 41 0.09 -12.39 -29.08
N ARG A 42 -0.35 -12.46 -27.83
CA ARG A 42 -1.69 -12.08 -27.39
C ARG A 42 -1.56 -11.16 -26.17
N SER A 43 -2.42 -10.18 -26.09
CA SER A 43 -2.51 -9.29 -24.93
C SER A 43 -3.96 -9.15 -24.49
N PHE A 44 -4.14 -8.93 -23.20
CA PHE A 44 -5.44 -8.70 -22.58
C PHE A 44 -5.41 -7.34 -21.89
N ALA A 45 -6.55 -6.66 -21.80
CA ALA A 45 -6.72 -5.55 -20.90
C ALA A 45 -6.63 -6.05 -19.45
N LYS A 46 -6.07 -5.26 -18.55
CA LYS A 46 -5.86 -5.65 -17.14
C LYS A 46 -7.19 -5.95 -16.42
N ASP A 47 -8.27 -5.35 -16.88
CA ASP A 47 -9.65 -5.50 -16.40
C ASP A 47 -10.52 -6.37 -17.31
N ALA A 48 -9.91 -7.14 -18.22
CA ALA A 48 -10.65 -8.02 -19.12
C ALA A 48 -11.43 -9.09 -18.34
N ASP A 49 -12.69 -9.26 -18.69
CA ASP A 49 -13.53 -10.32 -18.14
C ASP A 49 -13.15 -11.72 -18.69
N ALA A 50 -13.64 -12.76 -18.03
CA ALA A 50 -13.35 -14.15 -18.40
C ALA A 50 -13.79 -14.48 -19.84
N GLU A 51 -14.85 -13.84 -20.34
CA GLU A 51 -15.36 -14.07 -21.70
C GLU A 51 -14.45 -13.43 -22.74
N SER A 52 -13.97 -12.22 -22.52
CA SER A 52 -13.00 -11.54 -23.39
C SER A 52 -11.67 -12.30 -23.47
N ILE A 53 -11.20 -12.80 -22.32
CA ILE A 53 -10.00 -13.65 -22.26
C ILE A 53 -10.21 -14.96 -23.03
N GLY A 54 -11.35 -15.60 -22.82
CA GLY A 54 -11.72 -16.83 -23.53
C GLY A 54 -11.78 -16.64 -25.05
N ARG A 55 -12.35 -15.53 -25.51
CA ARG A 55 -12.39 -15.16 -26.94
C ARG A 55 -11.00 -14.93 -27.53
N ALA A 56 -10.12 -14.27 -26.82
CA ALA A 56 -8.77 -13.99 -27.29
C ALA A 56 -7.91 -15.26 -27.40
N LEU A 57 -8.19 -16.28 -26.58
CA LEU A 57 -7.52 -17.59 -26.62
C LEU A 57 -8.29 -18.64 -27.45
N SER A 58 -9.52 -18.34 -27.89
CA SER A 58 -10.30 -19.26 -28.70
C SER A 58 -9.66 -19.50 -30.07
N GLY A 59 -9.84 -20.72 -30.60
CA GLY A 59 -9.30 -21.11 -31.91
C GLY A 59 -7.82 -21.52 -31.90
N LEU A 60 -7.16 -21.51 -30.74
CA LEU A 60 -5.78 -22.00 -30.59
C LEU A 60 -5.78 -23.51 -30.30
N HIS A 61 -6.23 -24.31 -31.26
CA HIS A 61 -6.17 -25.76 -31.15
C HIS A 61 -4.96 -26.26 -31.93
N SER A 62 -4.12 -27.05 -31.29
CA SER A 62 -2.92 -27.62 -31.86
C SER A 62 -2.67 -29.01 -31.29
N GLN A 63 -1.93 -29.84 -32.00
CA GLN A 63 -1.47 -31.12 -31.50
C GLN A 63 -0.50 -30.96 -30.32
N TYR A 64 0.32 -29.88 -30.32
CA TYR A 64 1.33 -29.56 -29.31
C TYR A 64 1.19 -28.10 -28.87
N PRO A 65 0.13 -27.72 -28.12
CA PRO A 65 -0.03 -26.36 -27.67
C PRO A 65 0.95 -26.05 -26.55
N PHE A 66 1.60 -24.89 -26.68
CA PHE A 66 2.53 -24.38 -25.67
C PHE A 66 2.15 -22.92 -25.36
N ILE A 67 1.90 -22.61 -24.09
CA ILE A 67 1.47 -21.29 -23.66
C ILE A 67 2.52 -20.71 -22.72
N LEU A 68 2.96 -19.48 -23.07
CA LEU A 68 3.84 -18.66 -22.23
C LEU A 68 3.05 -17.50 -21.69
N LEU A 69 2.97 -17.37 -20.37
CA LEU A 69 2.33 -16.25 -19.66
C LEU A 69 3.40 -15.46 -18.91
N ASP A 70 3.58 -14.21 -19.29
CA ASP A 70 4.54 -13.31 -18.65
C ASP A 70 3.82 -12.31 -17.75
N GLU A 71 4.53 -11.80 -16.73
CA GLU A 71 3.99 -10.84 -15.75
C GLU A 71 2.71 -11.33 -15.03
N THR A 72 2.66 -12.61 -14.65
CA THR A 72 1.45 -13.22 -14.08
C THR A 72 1.14 -12.82 -12.64
N GLY A 73 1.96 -11.98 -11.99
CA GLY A 73 1.80 -11.58 -10.59
C GLY A 73 0.44 -10.98 -10.26
N ASP A 74 -0.09 -10.13 -11.15
CA ASP A 74 -1.41 -9.47 -11.01
C ASP A 74 -2.46 -10.04 -11.98
N MET A 75 -2.16 -11.16 -12.65
CA MET A 75 -3.03 -11.72 -13.68
C MET A 75 -4.22 -12.46 -13.05
N PRO A 76 -5.46 -12.19 -13.51
CA PRO A 76 -6.63 -12.89 -12.99
C PRO A 76 -6.56 -14.41 -13.22
N SER A 77 -7.06 -15.19 -12.26
CA SER A 77 -7.14 -16.68 -12.37
C SER A 77 -7.95 -17.15 -13.58
N ALA A 78 -8.85 -16.32 -14.10
CA ALA A 78 -9.63 -16.61 -15.30
C ALA A 78 -8.74 -16.88 -16.52
N VAL A 79 -7.57 -16.23 -16.62
CA VAL A 79 -6.58 -16.45 -17.71
C VAL A 79 -6.05 -17.89 -17.67
N GLY A 80 -5.68 -18.37 -16.49
CA GLY A 80 -5.22 -19.75 -16.33
C GLY A 80 -6.30 -20.80 -16.68
N ARG A 81 -7.53 -20.53 -16.28
CA ARG A 81 -8.67 -21.42 -16.65
C ARG A 81 -8.92 -21.41 -18.16
N ALA A 82 -8.88 -20.26 -18.82
CA ALA A 82 -9.02 -20.16 -20.27
C ALA A 82 -7.85 -20.83 -21.00
N ALA A 83 -6.62 -20.67 -20.52
CA ALA A 83 -5.44 -21.36 -21.05
C ALA A 83 -5.57 -22.88 -20.92
N ALA A 84 -6.04 -23.37 -19.76
CA ALA A 84 -6.25 -24.80 -19.53
C ALA A 84 -7.30 -25.42 -20.47
N GLN A 85 -8.30 -24.67 -20.92
CA GLN A 85 -9.30 -25.14 -21.88
C GLN A 85 -8.70 -25.50 -23.24
N ILE A 86 -7.58 -24.89 -23.66
CA ILE A 86 -6.89 -25.19 -24.90
C ILE A 86 -6.37 -26.65 -24.91
N PHE A 87 -6.11 -27.19 -23.72
CA PHE A 87 -5.58 -28.56 -23.56
C PHE A 87 -6.65 -29.65 -23.52
N THR A 88 -7.94 -29.31 -23.48
CA THR A 88 -9.03 -30.30 -23.36
C THR A 88 -9.16 -31.28 -24.54
N GLY A 89 -8.35 -31.21 -25.54
CA GLY A 89 -8.25 -32.14 -26.68
C GLY A 89 -6.83 -32.46 -27.06
N SER A 90 -5.86 -32.08 -26.23
CA SER A 90 -4.44 -32.15 -26.59
C SER A 90 -3.73 -33.30 -25.91
N PRO A 91 -2.71 -33.88 -26.57
CA PRO A 91 -1.94 -34.99 -26.02
C PRO A 91 -1.03 -34.54 -24.85
N ALA A 92 -0.32 -35.52 -24.27
CA ALA A 92 0.52 -35.38 -23.08
C ALA A 92 1.65 -34.34 -23.15
N ASP A 93 1.93 -33.79 -24.32
CA ASP A 93 3.04 -32.83 -24.55
C ASP A 93 2.63 -31.34 -24.48
N ALA A 94 1.40 -31.07 -24.13
CA ALA A 94 0.93 -29.69 -23.92
C ALA A 94 1.49 -29.07 -22.63
N ALA A 95 1.94 -27.81 -22.66
CA ALA A 95 2.54 -27.18 -21.49
C ALA A 95 2.14 -25.71 -21.33
N ILE A 96 2.01 -25.28 -20.08
CA ILE A 96 1.93 -23.87 -19.68
C ILE A 96 3.19 -23.53 -18.89
N ILE A 97 3.88 -22.49 -19.29
CA ILE A 97 4.92 -21.84 -18.51
C ILE A 97 4.43 -20.44 -18.14
N GLN A 98 4.54 -20.10 -16.87
CA GLN A 98 4.23 -18.76 -16.40
C GLN A 98 5.38 -18.19 -15.58
N ALA A 99 5.57 -16.88 -15.66
CA ALA A 99 6.56 -16.15 -14.89
C ALA A 99 5.96 -14.84 -14.37
N GLY A 100 6.37 -14.42 -13.19
CA GLY A 100 5.95 -13.16 -12.59
C GLY A 100 6.53 -12.96 -11.21
N ASN A 101 6.48 -11.73 -10.74
CA ASN A 101 6.80 -11.42 -9.36
C ASN A 101 5.58 -11.74 -8.46
N PRO A 102 5.78 -12.26 -7.25
CA PRO A 102 4.70 -12.63 -6.32
C PRO A 102 4.08 -11.37 -5.66
N THR A 103 3.40 -10.55 -6.47
CA THR A 103 2.87 -9.24 -6.08
C THR A 103 1.47 -9.29 -5.48
N SER A 104 0.74 -10.38 -5.66
CA SER A 104 -0.64 -10.52 -5.19
C SER A 104 -0.84 -11.83 -4.44
N THR A 105 -1.64 -11.81 -3.36
CA THR A 105 -2.07 -13.00 -2.63
C THR A 105 -3.35 -13.63 -3.22
N GLY A 106 -3.64 -13.30 -4.47
CA GLY A 106 -4.71 -13.87 -5.30
C GLY A 106 -4.31 -13.86 -6.76
N GLY A 107 -5.15 -14.44 -7.61
CA GLY A 107 -4.90 -14.52 -9.04
C GLY A 107 -4.05 -15.72 -9.46
N LEU A 108 -3.67 -15.73 -10.74
CA LEU A 108 -3.09 -16.91 -11.39
C LEU A 108 -1.79 -17.38 -10.76
N LEU A 109 -0.82 -16.49 -10.55
CA LEU A 109 0.48 -16.87 -10.01
C LEU A 109 0.36 -17.42 -8.58
N TYR A 110 -0.42 -16.75 -7.74
CA TYR A 110 -0.66 -17.18 -6.37
C TYR A 110 -1.34 -18.55 -6.31
N GLU A 111 -2.39 -18.77 -7.11
CA GLU A 111 -3.06 -20.06 -7.18
C GLU A 111 -2.09 -21.18 -7.59
N SER A 112 -1.30 -20.95 -8.63
CA SER A 112 -0.37 -21.94 -9.15
C SER A 112 0.79 -22.25 -8.21
N CYS A 113 1.28 -21.27 -7.47
CA CYS A 113 2.42 -21.44 -6.58
C CYS A 113 2.03 -21.89 -5.16
N MET A 114 0.78 -21.62 -4.72
CA MET A 114 0.35 -21.84 -3.35
C MET A 114 -0.81 -22.85 -3.26
N THR A 115 -2.01 -22.49 -3.72
CA THR A 115 -3.22 -23.29 -3.51
C THR A 115 -3.29 -24.52 -4.40
N ALA A 116 -2.78 -24.44 -5.62
CA ALA A 116 -2.71 -25.53 -6.59
C ALA A 116 -1.27 -25.99 -6.89
N ALA A 117 -0.31 -25.70 -6.00
CA ALA A 117 1.11 -26.02 -6.20
C ALA A 117 1.39 -27.49 -6.55
N HIS A 118 0.54 -28.42 -6.09
CA HIS A 118 0.63 -29.85 -6.42
C HIS A 118 0.41 -30.16 -7.90
N GLN A 119 -0.12 -29.25 -8.70
CA GLN A 119 -0.35 -29.39 -10.14
C GLN A 119 0.77 -28.73 -10.97
N TRP A 120 1.72 -28.04 -10.33
CA TRP A 120 2.73 -27.25 -10.99
C TRP A 120 4.14 -27.61 -10.52
N THR A 121 5.10 -27.43 -11.41
CA THR A 121 6.51 -27.38 -11.01
C THR A 121 6.83 -25.93 -10.67
N VAL A 122 6.90 -25.61 -9.38
CA VAL A 122 7.17 -24.26 -8.89
C VAL A 122 8.68 -24.04 -8.77
N ILE A 123 9.18 -23.00 -9.43
CA ILE A 123 10.58 -22.56 -9.37
C ILE A 123 10.62 -21.17 -8.77
N THR A 124 11.17 -21.06 -7.56
CA THR A 124 11.40 -19.77 -6.92
C THR A 124 12.76 -19.23 -7.30
N ILE A 125 12.77 -18.04 -7.90
CA ILE A 125 14.00 -17.30 -8.21
C ILE A 125 14.18 -16.22 -7.13
N THR A 126 15.28 -16.32 -6.37
CA THR A 126 15.60 -15.38 -5.29
C THR A 126 16.91 -14.67 -5.55
N ALA A 127 17.00 -13.41 -5.11
CA ALA A 127 18.25 -12.65 -5.02
C ALA A 127 18.75 -12.53 -3.56
N ASP A 128 18.19 -13.30 -2.62
CA ASP A 128 18.59 -13.28 -1.20
C ASP A 128 20.11 -13.46 -1.07
N PRO A 129 20.83 -12.50 -0.47
CA PRO A 129 22.29 -12.57 -0.30
C PRO A 129 22.76 -13.82 0.44
N ASN A 130 21.90 -14.43 1.27
CA ASN A 130 22.20 -15.59 2.10
C ASN A 130 21.76 -16.93 1.49
N ASP A 131 21.05 -16.92 0.36
CA ASP A 131 20.63 -18.14 -0.32
C ASP A 131 21.71 -18.63 -1.29
N PRO A 132 22.24 -19.87 -1.14
CA PRO A 132 23.22 -20.43 -2.08
C PRO A 132 22.67 -20.60 -3.51
N LYS A 133 21.35 -20.65 -3.68
CA LYS A 133 20.67 -20.78 -4.99
C LYS A 133 20.28 -19.43 -5.58
N ARG A 134 20.78 -18.32 -5.01
CA ARG A 134 20.45 -16.98 -5.50
C ARG A 134 20.79 -16.78 -6.97
N THR A 135 19.96 -15.99 -7.64
CA THR A 135 20.25 -15.60 -9.02
C THR A 135 21.47 -14.67 -9.09
N PRO A 136 22.40 -14.87 -10.05
CA PRO A 136 23.49 -13.94 -10.26
C PRO A 136 23.11 -12.65 -10.99
N ARG A 137 21.85 -12.52 -11.45
CA ARG A 137 21.38 -11.35 -12.20
C ARG A 137 21.25 -10.08 -11.35
N VAL A 138 21.06 -10.23 -10.05
CA VAL A 138 21.02 -9.13 -9.09
C VAL A 138 22.29 -9.19 -8.27
N SER A 139 23.02 -8.07 -8.11
CA SER A 139 24.25 -8.07 -7.30
C SER A 139 23.90 -8.36 -5.83
N LYS A 140 24.83 -8.99 -5.12
CA LYS A 140 24.65 -9.32 -3.71
C LYS A 140 24.57 -8.05 -2.85
N GLU A 141 25.40 -7.08 -3.21
CA GLU A 141 25.50 -5.79 -2.54
C GLU A 141 24.19 -5.02 -2.67
N HIS A 142 23.62 -4.95 -3.88
CA HIS A 142 22.34 -4.29 -4.11
C HIS A 142 21.20 -4.97 -3.36
N ALA A 143 21.13 -6.30 -3.39
CA ALA A 143 20.10 -7.04 -2.65
C ALA A 143 20.22 -6.80 -1.13
N GLN A 144 21.43 -6.75 -0.59
CA GLN A 144 21.66 -6.44 0.82
C GLN A 144 21.29 -5.01 1.15
N GLU A 145 21.68 -4.04 0.34
CA GLU A 145 21.30 -2.62 0.49
C GLU A 145 19.79 -2.43 0.55
N MET A 146 19.03 -3.14 -0.33
CA MET A 146 17.57 -3.08 -0.32
C MET A 146 16.99 -3.68 0.97
N ILE A 147 17.53 -4.80 1.45
CA ILE A 147 17.11 -5.42 2.71
C ILE A 147 17.42 -4.50 3.91
N ASP A 148 18.60 -3.88 3.94
CA ASP A 148 19.02 -3.00 5.02
C ASP A 148 18.21 -1.70 5.04
N THR A 149 17.85 -1.19 3.86
CA THR A 149 17.09 0.07 3.71
C THR A 149 15.61 -0.10 4.05
N TYR A 150 14.99 -1.17 3.58
CA TYR A 150 13.54 -1.33 3.63
C TYR A 150 13.07 -2.40 4.62
N GLY A 151 13.97 -3.25 5.10
CA GLY A 151 13.68 -4.39 5.95
C GLY A 151 13.34 -5.65 5.14
N ARG A 152 13.73 -6.80 5.69
CA ARG A 152 13.51 -8.12 5.03
C ARG A 152 12.02 -8.47 4.89
N ASP A 153 11.19 -8.02 5.84
CA ASP A 153 9.75 -8.27 5.87
C ASP A 153 8.94 -7.22 5.08
N ASN A 154 9.62 -6.30 4.44
CA ASN A 154 8.96 -5.32 3.58
C ASN A 154 8.35 -6.05 2.37
N PRO A 155 7.05 -5.85 2.05
CA PRO A 155 6.38 -6.54 0.95
C PRO A 155 7.07 -6.41 -0.40
N TRP A 156 7.66 -5.26 -0.68
CA TRP A 156 8.41 -5.05 -1.90
C TRP A 156 9.69 -5.89 -1.93
N VAL A 157 10.47 -5.89 -0.83
CA VAL A 157 11.69 -6.72 -0.71
C VAL A 157 11.33 -8.20 -0.82
N MET A 158 10.26 -8.63 -0.17
CA MET A 158 9.78 -10.02 -0.26
C MET A 158 9.50 -10.42 -1.70
N ALA A 159 8.75 -9.62 -2.44
CA ALA A 159 8.35 -9.97 -3.79
C ALA A 159 9.49 -9.81 -4.82
N THR A 160 10.30 -8.74 -4.74
CA THR A 160 11.25 -8.40 -5.81
C THR A 160 12.66 -8.91 -5.57
N ILE A 161 13.06 -9.05 -4.30
CA ILE A 161 14.40 -9.53 -3.91
C ILE A 161 14.34 -11.00 -3.48
N LEU A 162 13.40 -11.35 -2.62
CA LEU A 162 13.34 -12.70 -2.05
C LEU A 162 12.52 -13.69 -2.90
N GLY A 163 11.67 -13.20 -3.82
CA GLY A 163 10.78 -14.04 -4.63
C GLY A 163 9.66 -14.70 -3.81
N LEU A 164 9.22 -14.06 -2.71
CA LEU A 164 8.23 -14.57 -1.77
C LEU A 164 6.92 -13.77 -1.85
N PHE A 165 5.80 -14.45 -1.67
CA PHE A 165 4.49 -13.79 -1.53
C PHE A 165 4.41 -13.07 -0.17
N PRO A 166 4.19 -11.74 -0.15
CA PRO A 166 3.98 -11.01 1.09
C PRO A 166 2.65 -11.41 1.74
N PRO A 167 2.59 -11.62 3.07
CA PRO A 167 1.38 -12.11 3.75
C PRO A 167 0.14 -11.21 3.60
N GLY A 168 0.33 -9.89 3.44
CA GLY A 168 -0.76 -8.92 3.27
C GLY A 168 -1.01 -8.49 1.82
N GLY A 169 -0.29 -9.07 0.84
CA GLY A 169 -0.24 -8.57 -0.54
C GLY A 169 0.84 -7.52 -0.74
N PHE A 170 1.34 -7.41 -1.96
CA PHE A 170 2.50 -6.59 -2.33
C PHE A 170 2.36 -5.10 -1.99
N ASN A 171 1.15 -4.59 -2.07
CA ASN A 171 0.86 -3.16 -1.88
C ASN A 171 0.17 -2.86 -0.55
N SER A 172 -0.01 -3.85 0.34
CA SER A 172 -0.65 -3.62 1.63
C SER A 172 0.32 -2.94 2.59
N LEU A 173 -0.09 -1.81 3.16
CA LEU A 173 0.71 -1.10 4.15
C LEU A 173 0.59 -1.73 5.54
N PHE A 174 -0.57 -2.34 5.83
CA PHE A 174 -0.87 -2.97 7.11
C PHE A 174 -1.34 -4.41 6.91
N GLY A 175 -0.84 -5.33 7.70
CA GLY A 175 -1.38 -6.68 7.82
C GLY A 175 -2.64 -6.70 8.71
N ALA A 176 -3.66 -7.46 8.30
CA ALA A 176 -4.89 -7.58 9.10
C ALA A 176 -4.61 -8.15 10.50
N ASP A 177 -3.71 -9.12 10.59
CA ASP A 177 -3.30 -9.73 11.87
C ASP A 177 -2.51 -8.75 12.74
N GLU A 178 -1.69 -7.87 12.15
CA GLU A 178 -0.96 -6.82 12.85
C GLU A 178 -1.92 -5.81 13.48
N ILE A 179 -2.96 -5.41 12.74
CA ILE A 179 -4.00 -4.50 13.23
C ILE A 179 -4.81 -5.18 14.35
N ASP A 180 -5.22 -6.44 14.18
CA ASP A 180 -5.94 -7.19 15.22
C ASP A 180 -5.11 -7.34 16.49
N ALA A 181 -3.81 -7.58 16.35
CA ALA A 181 -2.89 -7.60 17.48
C ALA A 181 -2.77 -6.22 18.15
N ALA A 182 -2.70 -5.14 17.37
CA ALA A 182 -2.64 -3.77 17.87
C ALA A 182 -3.92 -3.36 18.60
N MET A 183 -5.09 -3.80 18.14
CA MET A 183 -6.38 -3.54 18.77
C MET A 183 -6.59 -4.31 20.08
N LYS A 184 -5.85 -5.38 20.31
CA LYS A 184 -5.84 -6.13 21.58
C LYS A 184 -4.89 -5.56 22.61
N ARG A 185 -3.98 -4.65 22.21
CA ARG A 185 -3.02 -4.00 23.11
C ARG A 185 -3.68 -2.82 23.83
N PHE A 186 -3.24 -2.59 25.05
CA PHE A 186 -3.64 -1.43 25.84
C PHE A 186 -2.52 -1.01 26.77
N TYR A 187 -2.25 0.28 26.82
CA TYR A 187 -1.26 0.88 27.74
C TYR A 187 -1.96 1.82 28.70
N ARG A 188 -1.69 1.63 29.99
CA ARG A 188 -2.14 2.55 31.03
C ARG A 188 -1.29 3.82 31.03
N ASP A 189 -1.83 4.91 31.59
CA ASP A 189 -1.17 6.21 31.61
C ASP A 189 0.21 6.19 32.28
N ASP A 190 0.41 5.35 33.31
CA ASP A 190 1.70 5.16 33.99
C ASP A 190 2.76 4.51 33.08
N GLN A 191 2.35 3.69 32.13
CA GLN A 191 3.23 3.05 31.13
C GLN A 191 3.62 3.97 29.96
N LEU A 192 2.91 5.08 29.80
CA LEU A 192 3.17 6.05 28.73
C LEU A 192 4.14 7.15 29.12
N GLY A 193 4.52 7.23 30.41
CA GLY A 193 5.48 8.21 30.93
C GLY A 193 5.14 9.65 30.54
N ASN A 194 6.16 10.38 30.10
CA ASN A 194 6.04 11.78 29.67
C ASN A 194 5.70 11.97 28.18
N ALA A 195 5.20 10.93 27.52
CA ALA A 195 4.85 11.04 26.10
C ALA A 195 3.84 12.18 25.87
N ALA A 196 4.09 12.97 24.84
CA ALA A 196 3.21 14.05 24.43
C ALA A 196 1.82 13.53 24.03
N VAL A 197 0.79 14.33 24.31
CA VAL A 197 -0.56 14.13 23.83
C VAL A 197 -0.74 14.89 22.51
N ILE A 198 -0.97 14.15 21.45
CA ILE A 198 -1.07 14.68 20.09
C ILE A 198 -2.48 14.41 19.58
N LEU A 199 -3.09 15.42 18.97
CA LEU A 199 -4.35 15.30 18.26
C LEU A 199 -4.11 15.41 16.75
N GLY A 200 -4.83 14.58 15.98
CA GLY A 200 -4.95 14.67 14.54
C GLY A 200 -6.40 14.90 14.16
N GLY A 201 -6.66 15.86 13.30
CA GLY A 201 -8.01 16.21 12.85
C GLY A 201 -8.13 16.19 11.33
N ASP A 202 -8.94 15.31 10.79
CA ASP A 202 -9.36 15.31 9.40
C ASP A 202 -10.69 16.06 9.27
N VAL A 203 -10.76 17.04 8.37
CA VAL A 203 -11.94 17.90 8.17
C VAL A 203 -12.65 17.49 6.90
N ALA A 204 -13.86 16.96 7.06
CA ALA A 204 -14.68 16.55 5.94
C ALA A 204 -15.33 17.73 5.21
N ARG A 205 -15.51 17.54 3.91
CA ARG A 205 -16.33 18.36 3.04
C ARG A 205 -17.81 18.06 3.28
N GLN A 206 -18.71 18.94 2.85
CA GLN A 206 -20.16 18.67 2.84
C GLN A 206 -20.49 17.38 2.09
N GLY A 207 -21.33 16.52 2.64
CA GLY A 207 -21.77 15.26 2.05
C GLY A 207 -21.74 14.10 3.05
N ASP A 208 -21.45 12.90 2.57
CA ASP A 208 -21.43 11.67 3.38
C ASP A 208 -20.15 11.48 4.20
N ASP A 209 -19.11 12.28 3.98
CA ASP A 209 -17.83 12.22 4.69
C ASP A 209 -17.97 12.85 6.10
N SER A 210 -17.22 12.39 7.07
CA SER A 210 -17.25 12.83 8.47
C SER A 210 -15.93 13.46 8.88
N SER A 211 -15.97 14.61 9.55
CA SER A 211 -14.78 15.10 10.24
C SER A 211 -14.42 14.15 11.38
N ALA A 212 -13.14 13.87 11.55
CA ALA A 212 -12.64 12.95 12.56
C ALA A 212 -11.55 13.59 13.42
N VAL A 213 -11.52 13.26 14.71
CA VAL A 213 -10.42 13.64 15.60
C VAL A 213 -9.90 12.43 16.34
N CYS A 214 -8.59 12.24 16.29
CA CYS A 214 -7.88 11.16 16.96
C CYS A 214 -6.91 11.71 17.99
N LYS A 215 -6.86 11.06 19.17
CA LYS A 215 -5.85 11.30 20.19
C LYS A 215 -4.83 10.18 20.21
N ARG A 216 -3.53 10.51 20.21
CA ARG A 216 -2.44 9.58 20.47
C ARG A 216 -1.55 10.12 21.61
N ARG A 217 -1.12 9.22 22.49
CA ARG A 217 -0.10 9.49 23.50
C ARG A 217 0.91 8.33 23.51
N GLY A 218 2.13 8.60 23.08
CA GLY A 218 3.16 7.57 22.99
C GLY A 218 2.72 6.36 22.15
N ARG A 219 2.65 5.19 22.80
CA ARG A 219 2.22 3.93 22.15
C ARG A 219 0.71 3.67 22.19
N GLN A 220 -0.11 4.59 22.67
CA GLN A 220 -1.56 4.41 22.76
C GLN A 220 -2.30 5.40 21.87
N ALA A 221 -3.08 4.89 20.89
CA ALA A 221 -4.13 5.63 20.24
C ALA A 221 -5.48 5.39 20.96
N TYR A 222 -6.30 6.40 21.02
CA TYR A 222 -7.57 6.39 21.75
C TYR A 222 -8.75 6.35 20.77
N PRO A 223 -9.98 6.04 21.24
CA PRO A 223 -11.15 6.04 20.39
C PRO A 223 -11.29 7.32 19.56
N ILE A 224 -11.56 7.16 18.27
CA ILE A 224 -11.65 8.25 17.31
C ILE A 224 -13.07 8.79 17.35
N ARG A 225 -13.18 10.11 17.53
CA ARG A 225 -14.46 10.79 17.49
C ARG A 225 -14.74 11.28 16.08
N THR A 226 -15.83 10.86 15.50
CA THR A 226 -16.33 11.35 14.21
C THR A 226 -17.52 12.28 14.40
N MET A 227 -17.67 13.26 13.49
CA MET A 227 -18.76 14.23 13.54
C MET A 227 -19.18 14.63 12.13
N ARG A 228 -20.47 14.73 11.90
CA ARG A 228 -21.07 15.19 10.64
C ARG A 228 -21.59 16.61 10.83
N ILE A 229 -20.72 17.58 10.77
CA ILE A 229 -21.01 18.99 10.96
C ILE A 229 -20.59 19.74 9.69
N PRO A 230 -21.52 20.31 8.91
CA PRO A 230 -21.20 20.99 7.67
C PRO A 230 -20.54 22.36 7.87
N ASP A 231 -20.70 22.98 9.04
CA ASP A 231 -20.16 24.29 9.38
C ASP A 231 -18.74 24.16 9.96
N THR A 232 -17.76 24.72 9.26
CA THR A 232 -16.35 24.69 9.66
C THR A 232 -16.08 25.43 10.96
N THR A 233 -16.88 26.47 11.29
CA THR A 233 -16.78 27.19 12.57
C THR A 233 -17.18 26.30 13.73
N LEU A 234 -18.24 25.51 13.56
CA LEU A 234 -18.68 24.55 14.58
C LEU A 234 -17.68 23.39 14.70
N VAL A 235 -17.09 22.91 13.60
CA VAL A 235 -16.00 21.92 13.64
C VAL A 235 -14.82 22.49 14.43
N ALA A 236 -14.40 23.74 14.17
CA ALA A 236 -13.33 24.40 14.91
C ALA A 236 -13.62 24.45 16.41
N GLN A 237 -14.85 24.79 16.81
CA GLN A 237 -15.25 24.79 18.23
C GLN A 237 -15.14 23.41 18.87
N GLN A 238 -15.57 22.34 18.15
CA GLN A 238 -15.40 20.98 18.63
C GLN A 238 -13.92 20.60 18.78
N PHE A 239 -13.07 20.97 17.82
CA PHE A 239 -11.63 20.73 17.89
C PHE A 239 -10.97 21.48 19.05
N VAL A 240 -11.38 22.69 19.33
CA VAL A 240 -10.94 23.46 20.51
C VAL A 240 -11.34 22.75 21.81
N GLN A 241 -12.57 22.25 21.88
CA GLN A 241 -13.03 21.48 23.05
C GLN A 241 -12.23 20.19 23.25
N GLU A 242 -11.93 19.45 22.18
CA GLU A 242 -11.10 18.25 22.25
C GLU A 242 -9.66 18.58 22.67
N LYS A 243 -9.08 19.67 22.15
CA LYS A 243 -7.75 20.15 22.57
C LYS A 243 -7.70 20.46 24.06
N ALA A 244 -8.70 21.18 24.57
CA ALA A 244 -8.81 21.52 25.98
C ALA A 244 -9.06 20.30 26.86
N ARG A 245 -10.00 19.42 26.46
CA ARG A 245 -10.35 18.18 27.18
C ARG A 245 -9.15 17.29 27.42
N HIS A 246 -8.25 17.18 26.43
CA HIS A 246 -7.10 16.29 26.48
C HIS A 246 -5.80 16.97 26.91
N ASP A 247 -5.82 18.26 27.19
CA ASP A 247 -4.62 19.09 27.43
C ASP A 247 -3.53 18.77 26.39
N ALA A 248 -3.91 18.83 25.10
CA ALA A 248 -3.06 18.38 24.01
C ALA A 248 -1.84 19.29 23.80
N ASP A 249 -0.68 18.67 23.63
CA ASP A 249 0.59 19.37 23.39
C ASP A 249 0.74 19.83 21.95
N ALA A 250 0.16 19.08 21.00
CA ALA A 250 0.10 19.44 19.58
C ALA A 250 -1.24 19.05 18.99
N PHE A 251 -1.67 19.81 17.98
CA PHE A 251 -2.83 19.48 17.17
C PHE A 251 -2.49 19.72 15.71
N PHE A 252 -2.55 18.64 14.92
CA PHE A 252 -2.34 18.63 13.48
C PHE A 252 -3.67 18.47 12.76
N VAL A 253 -3.96 19.35 11.81
CA VAL A 253 -5.23 19.37 11.07
C VAL A 253 -4.95 19.30 9.58
N ASP A 254 -5.66 18.45 8.84
CA ASP A 254 -5.57 18.42 7.39
C ASP A 254 -6.01 19.78 6.79
N GLU A 255 -5.10 20.43 6.09
CA GLU A 255 -5.31 21.71 5.43
C GLU A 255 -5.64 21.54 3.92
N THR A 256 -5.64 20.30 3.43
CA THR A 256 -5.85 20.01 2.02
C THR A 256 -7.29 20.34 1.60
N GLY A 257 -7.44 21.05 0.48
CA GLY A 257 -8.75 21.32 -0.11
C GLY A 257 -9.58 22.47 0.51
N GLY A 258 -8.99 23.31 1.40
CA GLY A 258 -9.55 24.60 1.82
C GLY A 258 -10.49 24.54 3.03
N TYR A 259 -11.19 23.46 3.31
CA TYR A 259 -12.09 23.35 4.49
C TYR A 259 -11.30 23.30 5.79
N GLY A 260 -10.24 22.52 5.82
CA GLY A 260 -9.32 22.49 6.94
C GLY A 260 -8.67 23.83 7.21
N ALA A 261 -8.32 24.60 6.17
CA ALA A 261 -7.81 25.95 6.34
C ALA A 261 -8.78 26.85 7.11
N GLY A 262 -10.08 26.81 6.80
CA GLY A 262 -11.11 27.57 7.52
C GLY A 262 -11.23 27.19 9.00
N VAL A 263 -11.11 25.87 9.32
CA VAL A 263 -11.07 25.38 10.71
C VAL A 263 -9.81 25.89 11.42
N ILE A 264 -8.64 25.79 10.78
CA ILE A 264 -7.36 26.25 11.30
C ILE A 264 -7.38 27.76 11.59
N ASP A 265 -7.86 28.55 10.64
CA ASP A 265 -7.94 30.02 10.79
C ASP A 265 -8.87 30.40 11.95
N THR A 266 -10.02 29.75 12.07
CA THR A 266 -10.97 29.95 13.17
C THR A 266 -10.32 29.61 14.52
N MET A 267 -9.63 28.49 14.62
CA MET A 267 -8.92 28.09 15.85
C MET A 267 -7.80 29.07 16.21
N ARG A 268 -7.01 29.52 15.23
CA ARG A 268 -5.94 30.52 15.42
C ARG A 268 -6.48 31.86 15.83
N ALA A 269 -7.57 32.35 15.21
CA ALA A 269 -8.25 33.58 15.59
C ALA A 269 -8.78 33.53 17.04
N ALA A 270 -9.17 32.36 17.53
CA ALA A 270 -9.55 32.10 18.91
C ALA A 270 -8.35 31.92 19.87
N GLY A 271 -7.11 32.15 19.41
CA GLY A 271 -5.89 32.05 20.25
C GLY A 271 -5.33 30.61 20.44
N HIS A 272 -5.84 29.65 19.70
CA HIS A 272 -5.38 28.27 19.83
C HIS A 272 -4.26 27.94 18.84
N GLN A 273 -3.16 27.35 19.34
CA GLN A 273 -2.09 26.84 18.49
C GLN A 273 -2.56 25.56 17.80
N VAL A 274 -2.50 25.54 16.47
CA VAL A 274 -2.82 24.42 15.59
C VAL A 274 -1.92 24.48 14.36
N VAL A 275 -1.49 23.34 13.88
CA VAL A 275 -0.61 23.21 12.71
C VAL A 275 -1.39 22.58 11.56
N GLY A 276 -1.47 23.30 10.44
CA GLY A 276 -2.00 22.77 9.19
C GLY A 276 -1.03 21.81 8.54
N VAL A 277 -1.54 20.74 8.00
CA VAL A 277 -0.77 19.69 7.30
C VAL A 277 -1.28 19.54 5.88
N GLN A 278 -0.44 19.82 4.91
CA GLN A 278 -0.73 19.57 3.50
C GLN A 278 -0.37 18.13 3.15
N PHE A 279 -1.36 17.29 2.88
CA PHE A 279 -1.15 15.87 2.53
C PHE A 279 -0.28 15.70 1.27
N GLY A 280 -0.46 16.58 0.29
CA GLY A 280 0.37 16.63 -0.93
C GLY A 280 1.73 17.30 -0.75
N GLY A 281 2.01 17.89 0.42
CA GLY A 281 3.27 18.56 0.72
C GLY A 281 4.48 17.60 0.69
N SER A 282 5.69 18.18 0.67
CA SER A 282 6.92 17.39 0.67
C SER A 282 7.06 16.59 1.97
N ALA A 283 7.45 15.34 1.83
CA ALA A 283 7.87 14.51 2.95
C ALA A 283 9.19 15.03 3.54
N SER A 284 9.41 14.80 4.82
CA SER A 284 10.68 15.09 5.49
C SER A 284 11.73 14.04 5.17
N ASP A 285 11.30 12.78 5.02
CA ASP A 285 12.13 11.66 4.62
C ASP A 285 12.03 11.46 3.09
N PRO A 286 13.17 11.48 2.36
CA PRO A 286 13.20 11.37 0.90
C PRO A 286 12.67 10.02 0.36
N ARG A 287 12.54 8.99 1.18
CA ARG A 287 11.94 7.69 0.80
C ARG A 287 10.46 7.81 0.43
N TYR A 288 9.77 8.84 0.91
CA TYR A 288 8.35 9.02 0.70
C TYR A 288 8.04 10.08 -0.36
N PHE A 289 6.99 9.84 -1.13
CA PHE A 289 6.61 10.73 -2.23
C PHE A 289 6.04 12.07 -1.73
N ASN A 290 5.21 12.03 -0.69
CA ASN A 290 4.57 13.20 -0.09
C ASN A 290 4.33 12.98 1.41
N LYS A 291 3.85 14.03 2.08
CA LYS A 291 3.61 14.03 3.53
C LYS A 291 2.57 12.98 3.97
N ARG A 292 1.52 12.76 3.18
CA ARG A 292 0.52 11.72 3.47
C ARG A 292 1.15 10.32 3.49
N SER A 293 1.99 10.04 2.51
CA SER A 293 2.72 8.76 2.47
C SER A 293 3.61 8.59 3.70
N GLU A 294 4.42 9.60 4.04
CA GLU A 294 5.28 9.57 5.22
C GLU A 294 4.49 9.26 6.50
N MET A 295 3.40 9.99 6.76
CA MET A 295 2.57 9.79 7.95
C MET A 295 2.00 8.37 8.06
N TYR A 296 1.53 7.80 6.96
CA TYR A 296 0.98 6.45 6.95
C TYR A 296 2.06 5.38 7.15
N PHE A 297 3.24 5.57 6.60
CA PHE A 297 4.36 4.65 6.82
C PHE A 297 4.89 4.74 8.25
N GLU A 298 4.99 5.93 8.83
CA GLU A 298 5.32 6.08 10.26
C GLU A 298 4.28 5.44 11.18
N LEU A 299 2.98 5.56 10.84
CA LEU A 299 1.91 4.87 11.54
C LEU A 299 2.08 3.33 11.45
N ALA A 300 2.42 2.80 10.27
CA ALA A 300 2.64 1.37 10.10
C ALA A 300 3.83 0.87 10.93
N GLU A 301 4.94 1.57 10.91
CA GLU A 301 6.10 1.27 11.75
C GLU A 301 5.77 1.36 13.25
N TRP A 302 4.98 2.35 13.66
CA TRP A 302 4.53 2.48 15.03
C TRP A 302 3.63 1.31 15.47
N VAL A 303 2.73 0.81 14.61
CA VAL A 303 1.91 -0.39 14.87
C VAL A 303 2.79 -1.61 15.07
N LYS A 304 3.78 -1.83 14.18
CA LYS A 304 4.76 -2.93 14.26
C LYS A 304 5.62 -2.83 15.53
N ALA A 305 6.02 -1.63 15.91
CA ALA A 305 6.80 -1.38 17.14
C ALA A 305 5.99 -1.52 18.45
N GLY A 306 4.74 -2.01 18.36
CA GLY A 306 3.89 -2.27 19.51
C GLY A 306 2.87 -1.19 19.83
N GLY A 307 2.53 -0.34 18.88
CA GLY A 307 1.43 0.63 19.00
C GLY A 307 0.10 -0.06 19.29
N ALA A 308 -0.71 0.55 20.15
CA ALA A 308 -2.04 0.08 20.53
C ALA A 308 -3.12 0.91 19.85
N LEU A 309 -3.99 0.25 19.12
CA LEU A 309 -5.11 0.86 18.41
C LEU A 309 -6.43 0.70 19.20
N PRO A 310 -7.37 1.65 19.08
CA PRO A 310 -8.71 1.45 19.62
C PRO A 310 -9.42 0.29 18.90
N LEU A 311 -10.31 -0.41 19.61
CA LEU A 311 -11.14 -1.44 19.01
C LEU A 311 -12.23 -0.76 18.16
N ASP A 312 -11.94 -0.59 16.88
CA ASP A 312 -12.78 0.14 15.91
C ASP A 312 -12.75 -0.60 14.57
N ARG A 313 -13.89 -1.17 14.18
CA ARG A 313 -14.01 -1.94 12.95
C ARG A 313 -13.81 -1.09 11.71
N GLU A 314 -14.31 0.15 11.68
CA GLU A 314 -14.17 1.03 10.52
C GLU A 314 -12.72 1.47 10.34
N LEU A 315 -12.01 1.77 11.45
CA LEU A 315 -10.56 2.03 11.40
C LEU A 315 -9.78 0.83 10.84
N LYS A 316 -10.12 -0.40 11.26
CA LYS A 316 -9.49 -1.61 10.72
C LYS A 316 -9.69 -1.72 9.21
N GLU A 317 -10.93 -1.54 8.73
CA GLU A 317 -11.24 -1.59 7.29
C GLU A 317 -10.46 -0.52 6.51
N GLU A 318 -10.36 0.71 7.02
CA GLU A 318 -9.62 1.80 6.41
C GLU A 318 -8.10 1.53 6.35
N LEU A 319 -7.51 1.05 7.44
CA LEU A 319 -6.09 0.70 7.49
C LEU A 319 -5.76 -0.47 6.57
N CYS A 320 -6.57 -1.54 6.56
CA CYS A 320 -6.38 -2.68 5.67
C CYS A 320 -6.56 -2.32 4.19
N ALA A 321 -7.33 -1.28 3.88
CA ALA A 321 -7.50 -0.78 2.52
C ALA A 321 -6.34 0.09 2.04
N ALA A 322 -5.52 0.61 2.97
CA ALA A 322 -4.37 1.45 2.64
C ALA A 322 -3.29 0.63 1.92
N THR A 323 -3.10 0.93 0.66
CA THR A 323 -2.09 0.32 -0.20
C THR A 323 -1.10 1.39 -0.67
N TYR A 324 0.05 0.96 -1.17
CA TYR A 324 1.05 1.88 -1.72
C TYR A 324 1.59 1.40 -3.07
N VAL A 325 2.19 2.32 -3.79
CA VAL A 325 2.90 2.07 -5.05
C VAL A 325 4.27 2.73 -5.00
N PHE A 326 5.18 2.30 -5.87
CA PHE A 326 6.41 3.04 -6.11
C PHE A 326 6.18 4.08 -7.21
N GLN A 327 6.63 5.30 -6.95
CA GLN A 327 6.73 6.34 -7.96
C GLN A 327 8.19 6.79 -8.07
N GLY A 328 8.87 6.28 -9.10
CA GLY A 328 10.34 6.28 -9.11
C GLY A 328 10.87 5.43 -7.94
N ASP A 329 11.80 5.98 -7.18
CA ASP A 329 12.42 5.31 -6.02
C ASP A 329 11.71 5.63 -4.69
N ARG A 330 10.50 6.21 -4.73
CA ARG A 330 9.78 6.67 -3.53
C ARG A 330 8.47 5.93 -3.32
N PHE A 331 8.16 5.64 -2.06
CA PHE A 331 6.87 5.11 -1.65
C PHE A 331 5.78 6.17 -1.76
N ARG A 332 4.72 5.85 -2.48
CA ARG A 332 3.51 6.67 -2.58
C ARG A 332 2.31 5.88 -2.08
N LEU A 333 1.63 6.39 -1.07
CA LEU A 333 0.35 5.85 -0.65
C LEU A 333 -0.67 5.96 -1.80
N ALA A 334 -1.52 4.96 -1.96
CA ALA A 334 -2.60 4.99 -2.93
C ALA A 334 -3.49 6.23 -2.74
N GLU A 335 -4.03 6.73 -3.83
CA GLU A 335 -4.91 7.89 -3.80
C GLU A 335 -6.14 7.63 -2.92
N LYS A 336 -6.60 8.66 -2.21
CA LYS A 336 -7.76 8.58 -1.29
C LYS A 336 -8.99 8.02 -2.01
N GLN A 337 -9.15 8.32 -3.30
CA GLN A 337 -10.26 7.82 -4.11
C GLN A 337 -10.22 6.29 -4.28
N LEU A 338 -9.05 5.70 -4.50
CA LEU A 338 -8.93 4.23 -4.63
C LEU A 338 -9.29 3.51 -3.32
N ILE A 339 -8.94 4.10 -2.17
CA ILE A 339 -9.34 3.57 -0.86
C ILE A 339 -10.87 3.70 -0.71
N LYS A 340 -11.43 4.87 -1.05
CA LYS A 340 -12.86 5.15 -1.00
C LYS A 340 -13.66 4.19 -1.88
N ASP A 341 -13.20 3.90 -3.08
CA ASP A 341 -13.84 2.96 -4.01
C ASP A 341 -13.83 1.52 -3.45
N LYS A 342 -12.76 1.16 -2.73
CA LYS A 342 -12.62 -0.18 -2.13
C LYS A 342 -13.52 -0.41 -0.92
N ILE A 343 -13.67 0.60 -0.05
CA ILE A 343 -14.43 0.47 1.21
C ILE A 343 -15.77 1.21 1.22
N GLY A 344 -16.11 1.93 0.13
CA GLY A 344 -17.37 2.65 -0.02
C GLY A 344 -17.49 3.96 0.75
N ARG A 345 -16.42 4.41 1.42
CA ARG A 345 -16.36 5.66 2.20
C ARG A 345 -14.95 6.24 2.27
N SER A 346 -14.83 7.48 2.70
CA SER A 346 -13.55 8.13 2.96
C SER A 346 -12.82 7.48 4.16
N PRO A 347 -11.49 7.39 4.17
CA PRO A 347 -10.72 6.85 5.29
C PRO A 347 -10.45 7.91 6.38
N ASP A 348 -11.49 8.59 6.84
CA ASP A 348 -11.40 9.76 7.73
C ASP A 348 -10.78 9.43 9.09
N ARG A 349 -11.01 8.22 9.61
CA ARG A 349 -10.43 7.75 10.87
C ARG A 349 -8.94 7.47 10.73
N ALA A 350 -8.54 6.81 9.66
CA ALA A 350 -7.15 6.51 9.37
C ALA A 350 -6.37 7.79 9.06
N ASP A 351 -6.95 8.73 8.31
CA ASP A 351 -6.34 10.03 8.02
C ASP A 351 -6.15 10.84 9.32
N ALA A 352 -7.16 10.89 10.21
CA ALA A 352 -7.04 11.56 11.53
C ALA A 352 -5.96 10.91 12.42
N LEU A 353 -5.84 9.60 12.43
CA LEU A 353 -4.78 8.91 13.17
C LEU A 353 -3.41 9.17 12.56
N ALA A 354 -3.26 9.09 11.23
CA ALA A 354 -2.02 9.36 10.51
C ALA A 354 -1.51 10.79 10.77
N LEU A 355 -2.39 11.78 10.84
CA LEU A 355 -2.04 13.17 11.18
C LEU A 355 -1.30 13.29 12.51
N THR A 356 -1.50 12.39 13.48
CA THR A 356 -0.74 12.41 14.74
C THR A 356 0.75 12.13 14.57
N PHE A 357 1.18 11.73 13.37
CA PHE A 357 2.57 11.48 12.97
C PHE A 357 3.14 12.57 12.04
N ALA A 358 2.40 13.66 11.81
CA ALA A 358 2.81 14.70 10.86
C ALA A 358 4.16 15.33 11.19
N PHE A 359 4.42 15.60 12.46
CA PHE A 359 5.68 16.19 12.93
C PHE A 359 6.07 15.64 14.30
N PRO A 360 7.38 15.60 14.62
CA PRO A 360 7.86 15.21 15.94
C PRO A 360 7.39 16.20 17.02
N VAL A 361 6.92 15.67 18.14
CA VAL A 361 6.49 16.46 19.31
C VAL A 361 7.34 16.06 20.52
N ALA A 362 7.97 17.03 21.17
CA ALA A 362 8.78 16.78 22.34
C ALA A 362 7.96 16.18 23.50
N PRO A 363 8.55 15.30 24.31
CA PRO A 363 7.91 14.78 25.52
C PRO A 363 7.49 15.92 26.47
N ARG A 364 6.45 15.68 27.27
CA ARG A 364 5.97 16.64 28.26
C ARG A 364 7.03 16.90 29.33
N ASP A 365 7.15 18.16 29.74
CA ASP A 365 7.90 18.51 30.94
C ASP A 365 7.19 17.88 32.17
N PRO A 366 7.87 17.00 32.92
CA PRO A 366 7.28 16.37 34.12
C PRO A 366 6.84 17.40 35.17
N PHE A 367 7.44 18.59 35.17
CA PHE A 367 7.15 19.66 36.10
C PHE A 367 6.14 20.71 35.60
N ARG A 368 5.52 20.51 34.44
CA ARG A 368 4.56 21.44 33.82
C ARG A 368 3.41 21.81 34.76
N SER A 369 2.86 20.85 35.51
CA SER A 369 1.78 21.08 36.46
C SER A 369 2.23 21.89 37.67
N VAL A 370 3.48 21.71 38.10
CA VAL A 370 4.08 22.46 39.21
C VAL A 370 4.36 23.91 38.79
N ARG A 371 4.89 24.12 37.55
CA ARG A 371 5.14 25.46 37.03
C ARG A 371 3.85 26.24 36.80
N ARG A 372 2.77 25.61 36.30
CA ARG A 372 1.44 26.29 36.19
C ARG A 372 0.85 26.68 37.56
N ARG A 373 1.13 25.94 38.65
CA ARG A 373 0.74 26.30 40.01
C ARG A 373 1.64 27.35 40.66
N ALA A 374 2.89 27.44 40.18
CA ALA A 374 3.89 28.38 40.71
C ALA A 374 3.98 29.70 39.96
N ASP A 375 3.11 29.96 38.98
CA ASP A 375 3.07 31.25 38.30
C ASP A 375 2.23 32.24 39.13
N PRO A 376 2.89 33.07 39.96
CA PRO A 376 2.20 33.95 40.89
C PRO A 376 1.55 35.18 40.21
N LEU A 377 1.81 35.37 38.90
CA LEU A 377 1.22 36.47 38.11
C LEU A 377 -0.17 36.17 37.59
N ALA A 378 -0.61 34.87 37.62
CA ALA A 378 -1.95 34.49 37.18
C ALA A 378 -3.06 34.83 38.18
N GLU A 379 -2.74 35.10 39.44
CA GLU A 379 -3.70 35.38 40.53
C GLU A 379 -3.60 36.80 41.15
N HIS A 380 -2.64 37.62 40.72
CA HIS A 380 -2.50 38.97 41.26
C HIS A 380 -3.25 39.97 40.38
N ASN A 381 -4.46 40.33 40.79
CA ASN A 381 -5.17 41.47 40.26
C ASN A 381 -4.73 42.73 41.06
N PRO A 382 -3.93 43.64 40.49
CA PRO A 382 -3.46 44.82 41.23
C PRO A 382 -4.54 45.86 41.50
N TYR A 383 -5.78 45.63 41.01
CA TYR A 383 -6.94 46.51 41.17
C TYR A 383 -8.18 45.75 41.70
N GLY A 384 -7.98 44.64 42.41
CA GLY A 384 -9.03 43.83 43.00
C GLY A 384 -9.76 44.42 44.16
#